data_9b2736430a4cd8e5ee847f58a974f27f
#
_entry.id   9b2736430a4cd8e5ee847f58a974f27f
#
_cell.length_a   1.000
_cell.length_b   1.000
_cell.length_c   1.000
_cell.angle_alpha   90.00
_cell.angle_beta   90.00
_cell.angle_gamma   90.00
#
_symmetry.space_group_name_H-M   'P 1'
#
loop_
_entity.id
_entity.type
_entity.pdbx_description
1 polymer ?
#
loop_
_entity_poly.entity_id
_entity_poly.type
_entity_poly.pdbx_seq_one_letter_code
_entity_poly.pdbx_strand_id
1 'polypeptide(L)'
;MRAMTTINARLTPAADNRRSRLAWILLAMAMVFTTACSGSLFKVKPVTEFSPMPSTVASANLGSISFRAAPMLSDEETQALFEANLQLAGLLPVRVEIKHNGGEAIELKQVRFRLTDAAGTKWKAIPLKQAISRILKANDVFAYNPSSRKTFEQEFRAYELDLKTPLTGAQNRREGLVIFLAPDKAPVSSPRGLVLTIEGLVQPVNLNLN
;
A
#
# COMPACT_ATOMS: atom_id res chain seq x y z
N MET A 1 -74.63 -54.95 34.49
CA MET A 1 -74.19 -53.64 33.90
C MET A 1 -72.72 -53.81 33.53
N ARG A 2 -72.40 -53.80 32.24
CA ARG A 2 -71.04 -54.01 31.71
C ARG A 2 -70.38 -52.66 31.50
N ALA A 3 -69.19 -52.39 32.08
CA ALA A 3 -68.37 -51.25 31.81
C ALA A 3 -67.46 -51.58 30.63
N MET A 4 -67.50 -50.73 29.65
CA MET A 4 -66.68 -50.77 28.43
C MET A 4 -65.39 -49.94 28.69
N THR A 5 -64.23 -50.61 28.64
CA THR A 5 -62.93 -49.97 28.76
C THR A 5 -62.45 -49.59 27.38
N THR A 6 -62.33 -48.31 27.10
CA THR A 6 -61.80 -47.80 25.83
C THR A 6 -60.26 -47.60 25.94
N ILE A 7 -59.52 -48.34 25.14
CA ILE A 7 -58.07 -48.21 25.05
C ILE A 7 -57.72 -47.16 24.01
N ASN A 8 -57.19 -46.00 24.46
CA ASN A 8 -56.65 -44.97 23.58
C ASN A 8 -55.18 -45.27 23.24
N ALA A 9 -54.91 -45.79 22.07
CA ALA A 9 -53.56 -45.91 21.55
C ALA A 9 -53.10 -44.52 21.06
N ARG A 10 -52.15 -43.92 21.77
CA ARG A 10 -51.42 -42.71 21.32
C ARG A 10 -50.37 -43.14 20.27
N LEU A 11 -50.60 -42.83 19.00
CA LEU A 11 -49.58 -42.84 17.96
C LEU A 11 -48.64 -41.65 18.20
N THR A 12 -47.41 -41.91 18.63
CA THR A 12 -46.33 -40.92 18.59
C THR A 12 -45.81 -40.80 17.16
N PRO A 13 -45.77 -39.61 16.58
CA PRO A 13 -45.16 -39.45 15.26
C PRO A 13 -43.64 -39.62 15.38
N ALA A 14 -43.08 -40.59 14.68
CA ALA A 14 -41.66 -40.75 14.50
C ALA A 14 -41.13 -39.49 13.82
N ALA A 15 -40.51 -38.62 14.58
CA ALA A 15 -39.90 -37.38 14.10
C ALA A 15 -38.86 -37.74 13.04
N ASP A 16 -39.04 -37.16 11.84
CA ASP A 16 -38.23 -37.34 10.64
C ASP A 16 -36.80 -36.80 10.87
N ASN A 17 -35.98 -37.60 11.53
CA ASN A 17 -34.62 -37.27 11.99
C ASN A 17 -33.64 -37.11 10.80
N ARG A 18 -34.06 -37.46 9.57
CA ARG A 18 -33.27 -37.29 8.36
C ARG A 18 -33.27 -35.81 7.86
N ARG A 19 -34.42 -35.14 7.92
CA ARG A 19 -34.53 -33.74 7.49
C ARG A 19 -33.75 -32.77 8.37
N SER A 20 -33.74 -33.04 9.69
CA SER A 20 -32.97 -32.25 10.62
C SER A 20 -31.45 -32.42 10.44
N ARG A 21 -30.97 -33.61 10.17
CA ARG A 21 -29.53 -33.87 9.90
C ARG A 21 -29.07 -33.23 8.60
N LEU A 22 -29.87 -33.27 7.55
CA LEU A 22 -29.58 -32.55 6.29
C LEU A 22 -29.53 -31.04 6.47
N ALA A 23 -30.43 -30.45 7.26
CA ALA A 23 -30.42 -29.02 7.57
C ALA A 23 -29.17 -28.59 8.34
N TRP A 24 -28.71 -29.41 9.31
CA TRP A 24 -27.45 -29.12 10.02
C TRP A 24 -26.20 -29.27 9.16
N ILE A 25 -26.16 -30.24 8.24
CA ILE A 25 -25.05 -30.40 7.28
C ILE A 25 -24.99 -29.22 6.30
N LEU A 26 -26.13 -28.75 5.80
CA LEU A 26 -26.20 -27.58 4.91
C LEU A 26 -25.81 -26.29 5.63
N LEU A 27 -26.20 -26.12 6.91
CA LEU A 27 -25.82 -24.98 7.72
C LEU A 27 -24.32 -25.00 8.03
N ALA A 28 -23.73 -26.15 8.35
CA ALA A 28 -22.29 -26.30 8.56
C ALA A 28 -21.50 -26.04 7.28
N MET A 29 -21.98 -26.50 6.12
CA MET A 29 -21.36 -26.25 4.82
C MET A 29 -21.41 -24.76 4.44
N ALA A 30 -22.50 -24.04 4.75
CA ALA A 30 -22.61 -22.61 4.50
C ALA A 30 -21.62 -21.80 5.37
N MET A 31 -21.32 -22.23 6.58
CA MET A 31 -20.31 -21.55 7.43
C MET A 31 -18.87 -21.72 6.95
N VAL A 32 -18.53 -22.78 6.23
CA VAL A 32 -17.17 -23.00 5.71
C VAL A 32 -16.86 -22.08 4.53
N PHE A 33 -17.87 -21.63 3.78
CA PHE A 33 -17.66 -20.74 2.64
C PHE A 33 -17.48 -19.26 3.00
N THR A 34 -17.75 -18.85 4.25
CA THR A 34 -17.64 -17.44 4.66
C THR A 34 -16.25 -17.00 5.13
N THR A 35 -15.29 -17.92 5.27
CA THR A 35 -13.92 -17.60 5.73
C THR A 35 -12.91 -17.33 4.62
N ALA A 36 -13.31 -17.31 3.35
CA ALA A 36 -12.40 -17.40 2.22
C ALA A 36 -12.12 -16.08 1.47
N CYS A 37 -12.22 -14.90 2.10
CA CYS A 37 -11.81 -13.64 1.42
C CYS A 37 -11.31 -12.57 2.39
N SER A 38 -10.23 -12.84 3.12
CA SER A 38 -9.51 -11.82 3.91
C SER A 38 -8.13 -11.48 3.33
N GLY A 39 -7.88 -11.77 2.05
CA GLY A 39 -6.66 -11.37 1.36
C GLY A 39 -6.57 -9.85 1.13
N SER A 40 -5.37 -9.34 0.84
CA SER A 40 -5.15 -7.98 0.39
C SER A 40 -5.93 -7.69 -0.89
N LEU A 41 -6.31 -6.42 -1.14
CA LEU A 41 -6.97 -5.99 -2.38
C LEU A 41 -6.06 -6.13 -3.60
N PHE A 42 -4.76 -5.92 -3.36
CA PHE A 42 -3.68 -6.11 -4.32
C PHE A 42 -2.56 -6.85 -3.63
N LYS A 43 -1.83 -7.69 -4.35
CA LYS A 43 -0.71 -8.44 -3.81
C LYS A 43 0.54 -7.56 -3.80
N VAL A 44 0.80 -6.92 -2.66
CA VAL A 44 2.01 -6.11 -2.47
C VAL A 44 3.20 -7.05 -2.20
N LYS A 45 4.29 -6.88 -2.93
CA LYS A 45 5.52 -7.62 -2.63
C LYS A 45 6.11 -7.18 -1.30
N PRO A 46 6.76 -8.07 -0.53
CA PRO A 46 7.49 -7.67 0.67
C PRO A 46 8.61 -6.65 0.34
N VAL A 47 8.84 -5.69 1.23
CA VAL A 47 9.91 -4.67 1.05
C VAL A 47 11.29 -5.31 0.90
N THR A 48 11.50 -6.49 1.46
CA THR A 48 12.73 -7.28 1.32
C THR A 48 13.00 -7.71 -0.13
N GLU A 49 11.98 -7.76 -0.98
CA GLU A 49 12.10 -8.05 -2.41
C GLU A 49 12.28 -6.78 -3.27
N PHE A 50 12.36 -5.61 -2.63
CA PHE A 50 12.63 -4.37 -3.33
C PHE A 50 14.07 -4.37 -3.84
N SER A 51 14.23 -4.51 -5.15
CA SER A 51 15.55 -4.60 -5.79
C SER A 51 16.45 -3.42 -5.38
N PRO A 52 17.74 -3.61 -5.19
CA PRO A 52 18.65 -2.51 -4.89
C PRO A 52 18.54 -1.37 -5.91
N MET A 53 18.66 -0.13 -5.45
CA MET A 53 18.62 1.04 -6.34
C MET A 53 19.88 1.02 -7.25
N PRO A 54 19.71 1.18 -8.58
CA PRO A 54 20.84 1.19 -9.51
C PRO A 54 21.90 2.24 -9.13
N SER A 55 23.17 1.98 -9.45
CA SER A 55 24.27 2.93 -9.15
C SER A 55 24.17 4.23 -9.95
N THR A 56 23.53 4.19 -11.11
CA THR A 56 23.41 5.30 -12.07
C THR A 56 22.30 6.30 -11.76
N VAL A 57 21.58 6.13 -10.64
CA VAL A 57 20.49 7.05 -10.28
C VAL A 57 21.01 8.41 -9.81
N ALA A 58 20.16 9.41 -9.89
CA ALA A 58 20.46 10.76 -9.40
C ALA A 58 20.94 10.71 -7.95
N SER A 59 22.04 11.38 -7.67
CA SER A 59 22.64 11.42 -6.34
C SER A 59 23.21 12.79 -6.02
N ALA A 60 23.22 13.16 -4.74
CA ALA A 60 23.83 14.36 -4.21
C ALA A 60 24.33 14.15 -2.79
N ASN A 61 25.32 14.92 -2.39
CA ASN A 61 25.87 14.91 -1.04
C ASN A 61 25.70 16.28 -0.40
N LEU A 62 25.39 16.29 0.90
CA LEU A 62 25.31 17.48 1.71
C LEU A 62 25.98 17.18 3.08
N GLY A 63 27.22 17.60 3.23
CA GLY A 63 28.02 17.26 4.42
C GLY A 63 28.13 15.74 4.61
N SER A 64 27.67 15.27 5.78
CA SER A 64 27.66 13.84 6.11
C SER A 64 26.46 13.07 5.57
N ILE A 65 25.57 13.70 4.79
CA ILE A 65 24.37 13.05 4.25
C ILE A 65 24.55 12.83 2.75
N SER A 66 24.21 11.64 2.25
CA SER A 66 24.06 11.37 0.85
C SER A 66 22.61 11.04 0.51
N PHE A 67 22.17 11.52 -0.63
CA PHE A 67 20.83 11.30 -1.17
C PHE A 67 20.94 10.59 -2.51
N ARG A 68 20.03 9.64 -2.74
CA ARG A 68 19.83 9.02 -4.05
C ARG A 68 18.34 8.98 -4.33
N ALA A 69 17.96 9.20 -5.57
CA ALA A 69 16.55 9.13 -5.95
C ALA A 69 16.37 8.59 -7.36
N ALA A 70 15.29 7.82 -7.55
CA ALA A 70 14.87 7.28 -8.84
C ALA A 70 13.34 7.35 -8.95
N PRO A 71 12.79 7.95 -10.02
CA PRO A 71 11.37 7.91 -10.28
C PRO A 71 11.00 6.54 -10.85
N MET A 72 9.84 6.01 -10.47
CA MET A 72 9.27 4.81 -11.08
C MET A 72 8.40 5.27 -12.27
N LEU A 73 8.99 5.25 -13.46
CA LEU A 73 8.40 5.85 -14.65
C LEU A 73 7.49 4.91 -15.44
N SER A 74 7.63 3.60 -15.24
CA SER A 74 6.80 2.63 -15.93
C SER A 74 5.70 2.06 -15.02
N ASP A 75 4.56 1.75 -15.63
CA ASP A 75 3.45 1.09 -14.93
C ASP A 75 3.79 -0.37 -14.60
N GLU A 76 4.64 -1.02 -15.39
CA GLU A 76 5.15 -2.37 -15.11
C GLU A 76 5.91 -2.42 -13.77
N GLU A 77 6.73 -1.40 -13.45
CA GLU A 77 7.44 -1.35 -12.17
C GLU A 77 6.47 -1.31 -10.99
N THR A 78 5.40 -0.47 -11.09
CA THR A 78 4.42 -0.36 -10.02
C THR A 78 3.50 -1.57 -9.94
N GLN A 79 3.09 -2.15 -11.09
CA GLN A 79 2.34 -3.39 -11.13
C GLN A 79 3.13 -4.57 -10.57
N ALA A 80 4.44 -4.65 -10.89
CA ALA A 80 5.30 -5.70 -10.38
C ALA A 80 5.44 -5.68 -8.85
N LEU A 81 5.36 -4.50 -8.21
CA LEU A 81 5.47 -4.34 -6.75
C LEU A 81 4.13 -4.37 -6.03
N PHE A 82 3.10 -3.75 -6.60
CA PHE A 82 1.84 -3.46 -5.90
C PHE A 82 0.63 -4.12 -6.55
N GLU A 83 0.82 -4.85 -7.65
CA GLU A 83 -0.28 -5.42 -8.45
C GLU A 83 -1.32 -4.34 -8.87
N ALA A 84 -0.90 -3.06 -8.83
CA ALA A 84 -1.73 -1.89 -9.10
C ALA A 84 -1.00 -0.90 -9.99
N ASN A 85 -1.71 -0.29 -10.94
CA ASN A 85 -1.16 0.77 -11.78
C ASN A 85 -1.29 2.12 -11.06
N LEU A 86 -0.16 2.64 -10.55
CA LEU A 86 -0.11 3.91 -9.85
C LEU A 86 -0.15 5.09 -10.82
N GLN A 87 0.47 4.96 -12.00
CA GLN A 87 0.47 5.99 -13.04
C GLN A 87 -0.95 6.25 -13.54
N LEU A 88 -1.79 5.22 -13.69
CA LEU A 88 -3.20 5.36 -14.02
C LEU A 88 -3.95 6.21 -12.98
N ALA A 89 -3.56 6.10 -11.71
CA ALA A 89 -4.12 6.90 -10.63
C ALA A 89 -3.63 8.37 -10.60
N GLY A 90 -2.78 8.77 -11.55
CA GLY A 90 -2.11 10.06 -11.58
C GLY A 90 -1.03 10.20 -10.52
N LEU A 91 -0.39 9.08 -10.13
CA LEU A 91 0.63 9.03 -9.09
C LEU A 91 1.99 8.67 -9.68
N LEU A 92 3.02 9.41 -9.25
CA LEU A 92 4.40 9.11 -9.57
C LEU A 92 5.14 8.79 -8.26
N PRO A 93 5.46 7.50 -8.01
CA PRO A 93 6.34 7.12 -6.92
C PRO A 93 7.77 7.54 -7.26
N VAL A 94 8.45 8.15 -6.30
CA VAL A 94 9.88 8.41 -6.36
C VAL A 94 10.53 7.65 -5.23
N ARG A 95 11.41 6.73 -5.55
CA ARG A 95 12.21 6.00 -4.60
C ARG A 95 13.32 6.91 -4.11
N VAL A 96 13.47 7.04 -2.81
CA VAL A 96 14.47 7.90 -2.16
C VAL A 96 15.27 7.09 -1.17
N GLU A 97 16.57 7.24 -1.22
CA GLU A 97 17.52 6.74 -0.22
C GLU A 97 18.22 7.91 0.44
N ILE A 98 18.28 7.92 1.76
CA ILE A 98 19.03 8.87 2.57
C ILE A 98 20.02 8.08 3.40
N LYS A 99 21.32 8.38 3.27
CA LYS A 99 22.37 7.71 4.01
C LYS A 99 23.18 8.74 4.81
N HIS A 100 23.41 8.43 6.07
CA HIS A 100 24.28 9.19 6.97
C HIS A 100 25.67 8.55 6.99
N ASN A 101 26.70 9.29 6.63
CA ASN A 101 28.07 8.79 6.49
C ASN A 101 28.92 9.01 7.75
N GLY A 102 28.30 9.43 8.86
CA GLY A 102 28.94 9.62 10.16
C GLY A 102 28.70 10.99 10.78
N GLY A 103 28.99 11.12 12.06
CA GLY A 103 28.74 12.32 12.84
C GLY A 103 27.56 12.21 13.80
N GLU A 104 27.02 13.34 14.22
CA GLU A 104 25.86 13.42 15.11
C GLU A 104 24.58 12.93 14.44
N ALA A 105 23.61 12.50 15.24
CA ALA A 105 22.30 12.06 14.75
C ALA A 105 21.59 13.18 14.00
N ILE A 106 20.94 12.83 12.87
CA ILE A 106 20.27 13.78 11.99
C ILE A 106 18.76 13.60 12.07
N GLU A 107 18.05 14.68 12.44
CA GLU A 107 16.60 14.72 12.46
C GLU A 107 16.05 14.94 11.04
N LEU A 108 15.17 14.03 10.60
CA LEU A 108 14.54 14.09 9.27
C LEU A 108 13.13 14.69 9.30
N LYS A 109 12.56 14.99 10.45
CA LYS A 109 11.15 15.46 10.58
C LYS A 109 10.84 16.74 9.80
N GLN A 110 11.85 17.59 9.58
CA GLN A 110 11.71 18.85 8.84
C GLN A 110 11.89 18.65 7.33
N VAL A 111 12.40 17.50 6.89
CA VAL A 111 12.63 17.22 5.48
C VAL A 111 11.31 17.22 4.71
N ARG A 112 11.32 17.91 3.57
CA ARG A 112 10.19 17.99 2.64
C ARG A 112 10.70 17.75 1.23
N PHE A 113 9.85 17.12 0.43
CA PHE A 113 10.16 16.80 -0.96
C PHE A 113 9.25 17.61 -1.88
N ARG A 114 9.84 18.23 -2.89
CA ARG A 114 9.14 18.89 -3.98
C ARG A 114 9.61 18.30 -5.30
N LEU A 115 8.70 18.10 -6.22
CA LEU A 115 9.02 17.61 -7.55
C LEU A 115 8.52 18.64 -8.57
N THR A 116 9.37 18.96 -9.53
CA THR A 116 9.01 19.79 -10.69
C THR A 116 9.39 19.06 -11.97
N ASP A 117 8.68 19.33 -13.06
CA ASP A 117 9.00 18.82 -14.39
C ASP A 117 9.72 19.87 -15.26
N ALA A 118 10.05 19.51 -16.50
CA ALA A 118 10.73 20.40 -17.46
C ALA A 118 9.96 21.70 -17.74
N ALA A 119 8.65 21.71 -17.58
CA ALA A 119 7.82 22.92 -17.74
C ALA A 119 7.80 23.78 -16.46
N GLY A 120 8.48 23.36 -15.40
CA GLY A 120 8.46 24.02 -14.10
C GLY A 120 7.17 23.75 -13.31
N THR A 121 6.34 22.80 -13.75
CA THR A 121 5.08 22.47 -13.09
C THR A 121 5.36 21.71 -11.80
N LYS A 122 4.68 22.10 -10.73
CA LYS A 122 4.88 21.51 -9.40
C LYS A 122 3.98 20.30 -9.17
N TRP A 123 4.58 19.18 -8.83
CA TRP A 123 3.91 17.97 -8.42
C TRP A 123 3.76 17.94 -6.90
N LYS A 124 2.60 17.60 -6.41
CA LYS A 124 2.29 17.62 -4.97
C LYS A 124 2.65 16.28 -4.33
N ALA A 125 3.56 16.28 -3.36
CA ALA A 125 3.71 15.14 -2.48
C ALA A 125 2.43 14.92 -1.67
N ILE A 126 1.89 13.71 -1.67
CA ILE A 126 0.63 13.37 -1.00
C ILE A 126 0.83 12.27 0.06
N PRO A 127 0.01 12.30 1.14
CA PRO A 127 0.02 11.24 2.13
C PRO A 127 -0.43 9.92 1.53
N LEU A 128 0.10 8.82 2.05
CA LEU A 128 -0.21 7.46 1.63
C LEU A 128 -1.71 7.17 1.58
N LYS A 129 -2.47 7.60 2.60
CA LYS A 129 -3.93 7.40 2.64
C LYS A 129 -4.63 7.99 1.42
N GLN A 130 -4.19 9.15 0.95
CA GLN A 130 -4.72 9.79 -0.26
C GLN A 130 -4.32 9.01 -1.52
N ALA A 131 -3.07 8.54 -1.59
CA ALA A 131 -2.58 7.70 -2.69
C ALA A 131 -3.42 6.42 -2.83
N ILE A 132 -3.62 5.69 -1.74
CA ILE A 132 -4.42 4.45 -1.71
C ILE A 132 -5.84 4.69 -2.23
N SER A 133 -6.51 5.76 -1.78
CA SER A 133 -7.87 6.06 -2.25
C SER A 133 -7.92 6.32 -3.76
N ARG A 134 -6.88 6.91 -4.33
CA ARG A 134 -6.76 7.13 -5.77
C ARG A 134 -6.47 5.84 -6.53
N ILE A 135 -5.56 4.99 -6.00
CA ILE A 135 -5.24 3.68 -6.57
C ILE A 135 -6.50 2.83 -6.69
N LEU A 136 -7.28 2.70 -5.62
CA LEU A 136 -8.52 1.93 -5.61
C LEU A 136 -9.49 2.44 -6.68
N LYS A 137 -9.69 3.76 -6.75
CA LYS A 137 -10.60 4.37 -7.74
C LYS A 137 -10.13 4.15 -9.18
N ALA A 138 -8.85 4.32 -9.47
CA ALA A 138 -8.29 4.24 -10.81
C ALA A 138 -8.20 2.79 -11.34
N ASN A 139 -8.16 1.81 -10.43
CA ASN A 139 -8.17 0.38 -10.76
C ASN A 139 -9.57 -0.24 -10.61
N ASP A 140 -10.64 0.58 -10.66
CA ASP A 140 -12.06 0.18 -10.61
C ASP A 140 -12.46 -0.66 -9.39
N VAL A 141 -11.78 -0.46 -8.26
CA VAL A 141 -12.09 -1.14 -7.00
C VAL A 141 -13.08 -0.31 -6.21
N PHE A 142 -14.39 -0.52 -6.43
CA PHE A 142 -15.47 0.23 -5.78
C PHE A 142 -16.09 -0.50 -4.59
N ALA A 143 -16.06 -1.84 -4.60
CA ALA A 143 -16.58 -2.67 -3.53
C ALA A 143 -15.48 -3.59 -2.99
N TYR A 144 -15.24 -3.53 -1.69
CA TYR A 144 -14.20 -4.32 -1.04
C TYR A 144 -14.52 -4.59 0.43
N ASN A 145 -13.94 -5.68 0.93
CA ASN A 145 -13.95 -5.95 2.36
C ASN A 145 -13.04 -4.93 3.08
N PRO A 146 -13.52 -4.24 4.15
CA PRO A 146 -12.70 -3.31 4.94
C PRO A 146 -11.38 -3.92 5.45
N SER A 147 -11.39 -5.22 5.79
CA SER A 147 -10.18 -5.94 6.22
C SER A 147 -9.14 -6.04 5.11
N SER A 148 -9.57 -6.36 3.88
CA SER A 148 -8.69 -6.45 2.71
C SER A 148 -8.06 -5.09 2.38
N ARG A 149 -8.83 -4.01 2.51
CA ARG A 149 -8.30 -2.65 2.38
C ARG A 149 -7.25 -2.34 3.45
N LYS A 150 -7.53 -2.68 4.70
CA LYS A 150 -6.60 -2.45 5.81
C LYS A 150 -5.28 -3.21 5.60
N THR A 151 -5.35 -4.46 5.13
CA THR A 151 -4.17 -5.26 4.80
C THR A 151 -3.34 -4.58 3.71
N PHE A 152 -3.98 -4.19 2.59
CA PHE A 152 -3.31 -3.44 1.53
C PHE A 152 -2.68 -2.13 2.03
N GLU A 153 -3.39 -1.36 2.87
CA GLU A 153 -2.85 -0.13 3.47
C GLU A 153 -1.61 -0.39 4.34
N GLN A 154 -1.57 -1.49 5.07
CA GLN A 154 -0.43 -1.87 5.91
C GLN A 154 0.77 -2.29 5.06
N GLU A 155 0.56 -3.15 4.06
CA GLU A 155 1.60 -3.62 3.15
C GLU A 155 2.18 -2.46 2.31
N PHE A 156 1.33 -1.61 1.76
CA PHE A 156 1.76 -0.44 1.00
C PHE A 156 2.52 0.57 1.86
N ARG A 157 2.12 0.74 3.14
CA ARG A 157 2.78 1.63 4.10
C ARG A 157 4.22 1.20 4.42
N ALA A 158 4.54 -0.07 4.30
CA ALA A 158 5.89 -0.55 4.53
C ALA A 158 6.91 0.06 3.54
N TYR A 159 6.44 0.58 2.40
CA TYR A 159 7.26 1.30 1.42
C TYR A 159 7.39 2.80 1.69
N GLU A 160 6.66 3.36 2.67
CA GLU A 160 6.74 4.80 2.99
C GLU A 160 8.12 5.17 3.54
N LEU A 161 8.71 6.24 3.01
CA LEU A 161 9.98 6.76 3.54
C LEU A 161 9.79 7.26 4.98
N ASP A 162 10.46 6.62 5.93
CA ASP A 162 10.40 7.04 7.34
C ASP A 162 11.25 8.28 7.59
N LEU A 163 10.58 9.40 7.82
CA LEU A 163 11.19 10.68 8.22
C LEU A 163 11.03 10.97 9.71
N LYS A 164 10.38 10.09 10.48
CA LYS A 164 10.11 10.33 11.90
C LYS A 164 11.27 9.92 12.79
N THR A 165 11.96 8.86 12.39
CA THR A 165 13.08 8.30 13.12
C THR A 165 14.38 8.99 12.69
N PRO A 166 15.22 9.50 13.60
CA PRO A 166 16.51 10.10 13.28
C PRO A 166 17.45 9.10 12.58
N LEU A 167 18.35 9.60 11.74
CA LEU A 167 19.49 8.84 11.24
C LEU A 167 20.61 8.89 12.27
N THR A 168 21.15 7.73 12.62
CA THR A 168 22.26 7.58 13.58
C THR A 168 23.35 6.71 12.96
N GLY A 169 24.51 6.63 13.61
CA GLY A 169 25.58 5.73 13.15
C GLY A 169 25.15 4.25 13.04
N ALA A 170 24.28 3.78 13.96
CA ALA A 170 23.76 2.42 13.94
C ALA A 170 22.63 2.22 12.90
N GLN A 171 21.83 3.25 12.66
CA GLN A 171 20.71 3.26 11.70
C GLN A 171 20.95 4.36 10.67
N ASN A 172 21.99 4.19 9.90
CA ASN A 172 22.52 5.22 9.02
C ASN A 172 21.87 5.30 7.64
N ARG A 173 20.87 4.46 7.34
CA ARG A 173 20.20 4.42 6.03
C ARG A 173 18.68 4.40 6.21
N ARG A 174 18.00 5.19 5.39
CA ARG A 174 16.56 5.13 5.17
C ARG A 174 16.31 5.02 3.68
N GLU A 175 15.38 4.16 3.34
CA GLU A 175 14.95 3.97 1.96
C GLU A 175 13.43 3.79 1.92
N GLY A 176 12.79 4.39 0.93
CA GLY A 176 11.35 4.27 0.78
C GLY A 176 10.82 5.09 -0.39
N LEU A 177 9.51 5.15 -0.50
CA LEU A 177 8.82 5.88 -1.55
C LEU A 177 8.25 7.21 -1.03
N VAL A 178 8.37 8.24 -1.86
CA VAL A 178 7.61 9.49 -1.77
C VAL A 178 6.66 9.51 -2.95
N ILE A 179 5.36 9.66 -2.70
CA ILE A 179 4.33 9.61 -3.74
C ILE A 179 3.95 11.03 -4.15
N PHE A 180 4.09 11.34 -5.43
CA PHE A 180 3.68 12.61 -6.02
C PHE A 180 2.40 12.46 -6.83
N LEU A 181 1.53 13.45 -6.73
CA LEU A 181 0.31 13.58 -7.52
C LEU A 181 0.58 14.48 -8.72
N ALA A 182 0.19 14.02 -9.91
CA ALA A 182 0.24 14.81 -11.13
C ALA A 182 -0.57 16.10 -10.97
N PRO A 183 -0.11 17.23 -11.53
CA PRO A 183 -0.76 18.55 -11.37
C PRO A 183 -2.22 18.59 -11.79
N ASP A 184 -2.54 17.94 -12.91
CA ASP A 184 -3.90 17.80 -13.48
C ASP A 184 -4.68 16.61 -12.91
N LYS A 185 -4.02 15.79 -12.07
CA LYS A 185 -4.55 14.53 -11.52
C LYS A 185 -4.91 13.48 -12.57
N ALA A 186 -4.48 13.67 -13.80
CA ALA A 186 -4.63 12.73 -14.90
C ALA A 186 -3.59 11.59 -14.79
N PRO A 187 -3.75 10.49 -15.56
CA PRO A 187 -2.73 9.46 -15.65
C PRO A 187 -1.37 10.02 -16.03
N VAL A 188 -0.32 9.51 -15.37
CA VAL A 188 1.06 9.95 -15.63
C VAL A 188 1.54 9.31 -16.92
N SER A 189 2.01 10.11 -17.86
CA SER A 189 2.60 9.65 -19.12
C SER A 189 3.98 10.26 -19.32
N SER A 190 5.01 9.45 -19.17
CA SER A 190 6.42 9.76 -19.52
C SER A 190 6.88 11.17 -19.13
N PRO A 191 6.81 11.59 -17.86
CA PRO A 191 7.24 12.91 -17.43
C PRO A 191 8.76 13.07 -17.69
N ARG A 192 9.18 14.28 -18.11
CA ARG A 192 10.58 14.56 -18.44
C ARG A 192 11.12 15.75 -17.66
N GLY A 193 12.45 15.77 -17.49
CA GLY A 193 13.14 16.86 -16.79
C GLY A 193 12.67 16.98 -15.34
N LEU A 194 12.48 15.85 -14.69
CA LEU A 194 12.06 15.79 -13.29
C LEU A 194 13.19 16.23 -12.38
N VAL A 195 12.93 17.24 -11.56
CA VAL A 195 13.85 17.70 -10.51
C VAL A 195 13.22 17.50 -9.16
N LEU A 196 13.84 16.66 -8.34
CA LEU A 196 13.47 16.47 -6.93
C LEU A 196 14.26 17.45 -6.07
N THR A 197 13.57 18.35 -5.39
CA THR A 197 14.16 19.26 -4.40
C THR A 197 13.86 18.73 -3.00
N ILE A 198 14.91 18.58 -2.20
CA ILE A 198 14.85 18.17 -0.79
C ILE A 198 15.09 19.39 0.07
N GLU A 199 14.11 19.80 0.83
CA GLU A 199 14.12 20.97 1.72
C GLU A 199 14.10 20.57 3.20
N GLY A 200 14.31 21.52 4.10
CA GLY A 200 14.31 21.29 5.56
C GLY A 200 15.65 20.79 6.10
N LEU A 201 16.70 20.92 5.29
CA LEU A 201 18.10 20.71 5.64
C LEU A 201 18.79 22.07 5.76
N VAL A 202 20.10 22.06 6.08
CA VAL A 202 20.93 23.31 6.14
C VAL A 202 20.82 24.11 4.83
N GLN A 203 20.77 23.43 3.70
CA GLN A 203 20.48 24.00 2.40
C GLN A 203 19.67 23.02 1.55
N PRO A 204 18.88 23.51 0.57
CA PRO A 204 18.14 22.63 -0.33
C PRO A 204 19.09 21.80 -1.20
N VAL A 205 18.68 20.56 -1.48
CA VAL A 205 19.40 19.64 -2.37
C VAL A 205 18.53 19.35 -3.58
N ASN A 206 19.08 19.49 -4.80
CA ASN A 206 18.39 19.21 -6.04
C ASN A 206 18.96 17.95 -6.70
N LEU A 207 18.08 17.07 -7.16
CA LEU A 207 18.39 15.84 -7.89
C LEU A 207 17.66 15.85 -9.24
N ASN A 208 18.41 15.83 -10.33
CA ASN A 208 17.85 15.66 -11.67
C ASN A 208 17.56 14.17 -11.91
N LEU A 209 16.30 13.79 -12.01
CA LEU A 209 15.89 12.39 -12.02
C LEU A 209 15.89 11.74 -13.41
N ASN A 210 15.71 12.53 -14.48
CA ASN A 210 15.70 12.09 -15.89
C ASN A 210 15.93 13.24 -16.88
#